data_e3daa55f46d3573b262e7b44103e96dd
#
_entry.id   e3daa55f46d3573b262e7b44103e96dd
#
_cell.length_a   1.000
_cell.length_b   1.000
_cell.length_c   1.000
_cell.angle_alpha   90.00
_cell.angle_beta   90.00
_cell.angle_gamma   90.00
#
_symmetry.space_group_name_H-M   'P 1'
#
loop_
_entity.id
_entity.type
_entity.pdbx_description
1 polymer ?
#
loop_
_entity_poly.entity_id
_entity_poly.type
_entity_poly.pdbx_seq_one_letter_code
_entity_poly.pdbx_strand_id
1 'polypeptide(L)'
;MTKDNTMKNKSQLAKLLATENIEVQENQVQTASFDVVNRILTIPIFKEEQKSKHVYDMLVGHEVSHALYTPSDSWKEMAKRSKEFKSFVNVIEDARIDKLIQKKYPGLVDDYLKGFDKMYKDNFFGTKGKDIMTYALIDKINLYYKSSKRLDFKFTNKEKI
;
A
#
# COMPACT_ATOMS: atom_id res chain seq x y z
N MET A 1 5.15 5.26 27.37
CA MET A 1 5.99 4.55 26.39
C MET A 1 6.71 5.63 25.58
N THR A 2 8.02 5.65 25.61
CA THR A 2 8.81 6.67 24.92
C THR A 2 8.78 6.45 23.39
N LYS A 3 8.85 7.53 22.61
CA LYS A 3 8.91 7.51 21.11
C LYS A 3 9.90 6.47 20.57
N ASP A 4 11.02 6.30 21.25
CA ASP A 4 12.12 5.39 20.89
C ASP A 4 11.69 3.89 20.92
N ASN A 5 10.89 3.51 21.91
CA ASN A 5 10.44 2.13 22.05
C ASN A 5 9.39 1.75 20.98
N THR A 6 8.59 2.71 20.55
CA THR A 6 7.59 2.53 19.49
C THR A 6 8.28 2.34 18.12
N MET A 7 9.29 3.14 17.80
CA MET A 7 10.10 3.02 16.57
C MET A 7 10.82 1.67 16.51
N LYS A 8 11.43 1.24 17.60
CA LYS A 8 12.13 -0.04 17.67
C LYS A 8 11.21 -1.22 17.37
N ASN A 9 9.99 -1.21 17.92
CA ASN A 9 9.00 -2.26 17.68
C ASN A 9 8.51 -2.27 16.23
N LYS A 10 8.32 -1.10 15.62
CA LYS A 10 7.88 -0.92 14.24
C LYS A 10 8.92 -1.44 13.24
N SER A 11 10.18 -1.06 13.45
CA SER A 11 11.31 -1.56 12.66
C SER A 11 11.46 -3.08 12.78
N GLN A 12 11.21 -3.66 13.97
CA GLN A 12 11.24 -5.10 14.16
C GLN A 12 10.13 -5.82 13.37
N LEU A 13 8.89 -5.29 13.37
CA LEU A 13 7.79 -5.86 12.59
C LEU A 13 8.15 -5.90 11.09
N ALA A 14 8.63 -4.79 10.54
CA ALA A 14 9.00 -4.72 9.14
C ALA A 14 10.09 -5.74 8.78
N LYS A 15 11.14 -5.86 9.60
CA LYS A 15 12.23 -6.83 9.41
C LYS A 15 11.76 -8.28 9.53
N LEU A 16 10.88 -8.57 10.48
CA LEU A 16 10.32 -9.92 10.66
C LEU A 16 9.46 -10.33 9.45
N LEU A 17 8.62 -9.42 8.95
CA LEU A 17 7.79 -9.70 7.78
C LEU A 17 8.63 -9.82 6.50
N ALA A 18 9.64 -8.98 6.32
CA ALA A 18 10.52 -9.01 5.15
C ALA A 18 11.44 -10.23 5.11
N THR A 19 11.65 -10.89 6.26
CA THR A 19 12.64 -11.99 6.41
C THR A 19 14.09 -11.56 6.05
N GLU A 20 14.37 -10.27 6.08
CA GLU A 20 15.66 -9.67 5.78
C GLU A 20 15.90 -8.40 6.60
N ASN A 21 17.14 -7.92 6.60
CA ASN A 21 17.49 -6.67 7.28
C ASN A 21 17.27 -5.47 6.36
N ILE A 22 16.08 -4.88 6.42
CA ILE A 22 15.76 -3.62 5.73
C ILE A 22 16.01 -2.41 6.62
N GLU A 23 16.34 -1.28 6.02
CA GLU A 23 16.40 0.01 6.73
C GLU A 23 14.97 0.60 6.82
N VAL A 24 14.58 1.06 8.01
CA VAL A 24 13.27 1.68 8.24
C VAL A 24 13.45 3.12 8.68
N GLN A 25 12.88 4.05 7.91
CA GLN A 25 12.93 5.48 8.15
C GLN A 25 11.52 6.05 8.34
N GLU A 26 11.31 6.98 9.28
CA GLU A 26 10.10 7.78 9.38
C GLU A 26 10.35 9.19 8.84
N ASN A 27 9.57 9.61 7.85
CA ASN A 27 9.73 10.89 7.18
C ASN A 27 8.38 11.63 7.04
N GLN A 28 8.44 12.95 6.82
CA GLN A 28 7.26 13.76 6.50
C GLN A 28 6.86 13.55 5.04
N VAL A 29 6.26 12.41 4.75
CA VAL A 29 5.75 12.02 3.44
C VAL A 29 4.25 11.75 3.51
N GLN A 30 3.56 11.74 2.37
CA GLN A 30 2.11 11.52 2.33
C GLN A 30 1.72 10.05 2.48
N THR A 31 2.55 9.14 1.98
CA THR A 31 2.33 7.70 2.03
C THR A 31 3.65 6.96 2.30
N ALA A 32 3.55 5.70 2.66
CA ALA A 32 4.71 4.82 2.75
C ALA A 32 5.27 4.51 1.36
N SER A 33 6.52 4.10 1.30
CA SER A 33 7.18 3.63 0.09
C SER A 33 8.34 2.70 0.41
N PHE A 34 8.62 1.76 -0.50
CA PHE A 34 9.78 0.89 -0.41
C PHE A 34 10.72 1.08 -1.61
N ASP A 35 11.97 1.43 -1.32
CA ASP A 35 13.03 1.43 -2.32
C ASP A 35 13.54 -0.01 -2.51
N VAL A 36 13.12 -0.65 -3.61
CA VAL A 36 13.46 -2.04 -3.92
C VAL A 36 14.96 -2.23 -4.25
N VAL A 37 15.67 -1.16 -4.54
CA VAL A 37 17.11 -1.18 -4.87
C VAL A 37 17.95 -1.04 -3.63
N ASN A 38 17.70 0.00 -2.85
CA ASN A 38 18.47 0.33 -1.65
C ASN A 38 17.94 -0.36 -0.40
N ARG A 39 16.80 -1.05 -0.49
CA ARG A 39 16.14 -1.80 0.60
C ARG A 39 15.74 -0.91 1.78
N ILE A 40 15.21 0.29 1.47
CA ILE A 40 14.78 1.29 2.44
C ILE A 40 13.26 1.37 2.46
N LEU A 41 12.67 1.13 3.63
CA LEU A 41 11.26 1.34 3.92
C LEU A 41 11.07 2.73 4.53
N THR A 42 10.36 3.61 3.83
CA THR A 42 9.96 4.92 4.32
C THR A 42 8.52 4.88 4.79
N ILE A 43 8.26 5.30 6.03
CA ILE A 43 6.92 5.35 6.63
C ILE A 43 6.58 6.80 6.96
N PRO A 44 5.32 7.25 6.71
CA PRO A 44 4.91 8.60 7.06
C PRO A 44 4.85 8.82 8.57
N ILE A 45 5.25 10.04 9.01
CA ILE A 45 5.00 10.50 10.37
C ILE A 45 3.54 10.90 10.46
N PHE A 46 2.72 10.09 11.11
CA PHE A 46 1.30 10.35 11.28
C PHE A 46 1.03 11.41 12.36
N LYS A 47 0.09 12.33 12.08
CA LYS A 47 -0.51 13.18 13.09
C LYS A 47 -1.32 12.34 14.10
N GLU A 48 -1.55 12.86 15.30
CA GLU A 48 -2.26 12.08 16.35
C GLU A 48 -3.63 11.56 15.91
N GLU A 49 -4.42 12.40 15.21
CA GLU A 49 -5.74 12.03 14.67
C GLU A 49 -5.71 10.97 13.58
N GLN A 50 -4.56 10.79 12.92
CA GLN A 50 -4.36 9.81 11.85
C GLN A 50 -3.75 8.50 12.36
N LYS A 51 -3.28 8.47 13.62
CA LYS A 51 -2.67 7.28 14.19
C LYS A 51 -3.68 6.15 14.30
N SER A 52 -3.41 5.08 13.59
CA SER A 52 -4.16 3.84 13.64
C SER A 52 -3.19 2.68 13.50
N LYS A 53 -3.24 1.74 14.45
CA LYS A 53 -2.43 0.52 14.37
C LYS A 53 -2.69 -0.22 13.05
N HIS A 54 -3.96 -0.35 12.65
CA HIS A 54 -4.33 -1.05 11.43
C HIS A 54 -3.83 -0.37 10.17
N VAL A 55 -3.87 0.98 10.09
CA VAL A 55 -3.28 1.74 8.97
C VAL A 55 -1.77 1.51 8.91
N TYR A 56 -1.11 1.58 10.06
CA TYR A 56 0.32 1.38 10.14
C TYR A 56 0.73 -0.03 9.69
N ASP A 57 0.12 -1.06 10.29
CA ASP A 57 0.44 -2.46 10.01
C ASP A 57 0.12 -2.84 8.56
N MET A 58 -0.97 -2.30 8.00
CA MET A 58 -1.31 -2.43 6.58
C MET A 58 -0.23 -1.80 5.68
N LEU A 59 0.21 -0.56 5.97
CA LEU A 59 1.24 0.12 5.18
C LEU A 59 2.58 -0.61 5.26
N VAL A 60 2.98 -1.04 6.46
CA VAL A 60 4.20 -1.86 6.63
C VAL A 60 4.07 -3.16 5.84
N GLY A 61 2.95 -3.86 5.94
CA GLY A 61 2.69 -5.09 5.19
C GLY A 61 2.77 -4.89 3.68
N HIS A 62 2.20 -3.80 3.19
CA HIS A 62 2.24 -3.43 1.77
C HIS A 62 3.68 -3.19 1.28
N GLU A 63 4.42 -2.34 1.97
CA GLU A 63 5.80 -2.02 1.55
C GLU A 63 6.76 -3.20 1.70
N VAL A 64 6.60 -4.00 2.75
CA VAL A 64 7.34 -5.25 2.90
C VAL A 64 7.00 -6.24 1.78
N SER A 65 5.77 -6.23 1.27
CA SER A 65 5.43 -7.09 0.14
C SER A 65 6.13 -6.67 -1.15
N HIS A 66 6.41 -5.39 -1.36
CA HIS A 66 7.34 -4.96 -2.41
C HIS A 66 8.75 -5.51 -2.21
N ALA A 67 9.25 -5.48 -0.95
CA ALA A 67 10.55 -6.07 -0.63
C ALA A 67 10.64 -7.55 -1.00
N LEU A 68 9.58 -8.30 -0.73
CA LEU A 68 9.56 -9.76 -0.94
C LEU A 68 9.27 -10.19 -2.37
N TYR A 69 8.44 -9.43 -3.10
CA TYR A 69 7.81 -9.94 -4.32
C TYR A 69 8.03 -9.09 -5.56
N THR A 70 8.44 -7.80 -5.44
CA THR A 70 8.67 -6.94 -6.60
C THR A 70 10.11 -7.07 -7.10
N PRO A 71 10.33 -7.62 -8.31
CA PRO A 71 11.68 -7.79 -8.84
C PRO A 71 12.30 -6.43 -9.18
N SER A 72 13.46 -6.12 -8.59
CA SER A 72 14.16 -4.83 -8.77
C SER A 72 14.51 -4.53 -10.23
N ASP A 73 14.94 -5.53 -11.00
CA ASP A 73 15.36 -5.35 -12.39
C ASP A 73 14.18 -5.04 -13.31
N SER A 74 13.09 -5.80 -13.18
CA SER A 74 11.84 -5.53 -13.91
C SER A 74 11.29 -4.15 -13.56
N TRP A 75 11.39 -3.73 -12.29
CA TRP A 75 10.95 -2.43 -11.84
C TRP A 75 11.78 -1.29 -12.44
N LYS A 76 13.10 -1.44 -12.54
CA LYS A 76 13.99 -0.50 -13.22
C LYS A 76 13.67 -0.35 -14.71
N GLU A 77 13.39 -1.46 -15.40
CA GLU A 77 13.00 -1.43 -16.82
C GLU A 77 11.65 -0.72 -17.02
N MET A 78 10.68 -0.96 -16.13
CA MET A 78 9.39 -0.27 -16.18
C MET A 78 9.50 1.23 -15.90
N ALA A 79 10.45 1.64 -15.04
CA ALA A 79 10.69 3.04 -14.75
C ALA A 79 11.14 3.85 -15.99
N LYS A 80 11.68 3.19 -17.02
CA LYS A 80 12.07 3.80 -18.31
C LYS A 80 10.88 4.01 -19.27
N ARG A 81 9.70 3.46 -18.98
CA ARG A 81 8.49 3.57 -19.77
C ARG A 81 7.73 4.87 -19.49
N SER A 82 6.61 5.09 -20.22
CA SER A 82 5.77 6.27 -19.99
C SER A 82 5.20 6.29 -18.57
N LYS A 83 4.87 7.49 -18.09
CA LYS A 83 4.28 7.69 -16.76
C LYS A 83 2.96 6.93 -16.60
N GLU A 84 2.14 6.91 -17.65
CA GLU A 84 0.85 6.22 -17.69
C GLU A 84 1.05 4.71 -17.55
N PHE A 85 1.96 4.13 -18.31
CA PHE A 85 2.29 2.70 -18.25
C PHE A 85 2.77 2.32 -16.85
N LYS A 86 3.68 3.11 -16.27
CA LYS A 86 4.18 2.89 -14.91
C LYS A 86 3.05 2.93 -13.88
N SER A 87 2.09 3.87 -14.02
CA SER A 87 0.93 3.97 -13.13
C SER A 87 0.05 2.72 -13.17
N PHE A 88 -0.25 2.20 -14.37
CA PHE A 88 -1.01 0.95 -14.52
C PHE A 88 -0.30 -0.24 -13.90
N VAL A 89 0.99 -0.40 -14.19
CA VAL A 89 1.77 -1.51 -13.64
C VAL A 89 1.83 -1.43 -12.12
N ASN A 90 2.00 -0.23 -11.54
CA ASN A 90 2.03 -0.03 -10.09
C ASN A 90 0.73 -0.53 -9.44
N VAL A 91 -0.42 -0.15 -9.97
CA VAL A 91 -1.73 -0.57 -9.41
C VAL A 91 -1.92 -2.09 -9.49
N ILE A 92 -1.51 -2.72 -10.59
CA ILE A 92 -1.62 -4.18 -10.77
C ILE A 92 -0.64 -4.90 -9.84
N GLU A 93 0.58 -4.39 -9.72
CA GLU A 93 1.60 -4.93 -8.83
C GLU A 93 1.14 -4.84 -7.37
N ASP A 94 0.63 -3.68 -6.93
CA ASP A 94 0.06 -3.49 -5.61
C ASP A 94 -1.00 -4.56 -5.30
N ALA A 95 -1.96 -4.77 -6.22
CA ALA A 95 -3.00 -5.77 -6.05
C ALA A 95 -2.42 -7.21 -5.94
N ARG A 96 -1.36 -7.50 -6.70
CA ARG A 96 -0.69 -8.80 -6.71
C ARG A 96 0.04 -9.05 -5.39
N ILE A 97 0.88 -8.10 -4.96
CA ILE A 97 1.71 -8.27 -3.77
C ILE A 97 0.88 -8.25 -2.48
N ASP A 98 -0.16 -7.42 -2.42
CA ASP A 98 -1.09 -7.38 -1.28
C ASP A 98 -1.79 -8.74 -1.08
N LYS A 99 -2.17 -9.40 -2.16
CA LYS A 99 -2.72 -10.76 -2.10
C LYS A 99 -1.71 -11.78 -1.60
N LEU A 100 -0.45 -11.67 -2.03
CA LEU A 100 0.61 -12.58 -1.64
C LEU A 100 0.99 -12.44 -0.16
N ILE A 101 1.12 -11.20 0.33
CA ILE A 101 1.48 -10.97 1.73
C ILE A 101 0.37 -11.41 2.69
N GLN A 102 -0.90 -11.15 2.36
CA GLN A 102 -2.05 -11.61 3.16
C GLN A 102 -2.18 -13.14 3.16
N LYS A 103 -1.82 -13.80 2.05
CA LYS A 103 -1.76 -15.26 2.01
C LYS A 103 -0.62 -15.80 2.88
N LYS A 104 0.55 -15.15 2.88
CA LYS A 104 1.71 -15.54 3.69
C LYS A 104 1.49 -15.28 5.17
N TYR A 105 0.85 -14.15 5.50
CA TYR A 105 0.59 -13.71 6.87
C TYR A 105 -0.91 -13.39 7.06
N PRO A 106 -1.75 -14.41 7.30
CA PRO A 106 -3.21 -14.24 7.42
C PRO A 106 -3.64 -13.25 8.50
N GLY A 107 -2.82 -13.01 9.53
CA GLY A 107 -3.07 -12.00 10.56
C GLY A 107 -3.14 -10.57 10.03
N LEU A 108 -2.54 -10.28 8.87
CA LEU A 108 -2.62 -8.95 8.25
C LEU A 108 -3.97 -8.68 7.56
N VAL A 109 -4.80 -9.68 7.30
CA VAL A 109 -6.08 -9.50 6.59
C VAL A 109 -6.96 -8.48 7.30
N ASP A 110 -7.08 -8.59 8.63
CA ASP A 110 -7.86 -7.65 9.44
C ASP A 110 -7.28 -6.22 9.42
N ASP A 111 -5.95 -6.11 9.43
CA ASP A 111 -5.27 -4.82 9.33
C ASP A 111 -5.50 -4.17 7.96
N TYR A 112 -5.48 -4.93 6.87
CA TYR A 112 -5.80 -4.43 5.54
C TYR A 112 -7.26 -3.95 5.44
N LEU A 113 -8.22 -4.70 5.99
CA LEU A 113 -9.63 -4.32 5.98
C LEU A 113 -9.89 -3.04 6.78
N LYS A 114 -9.42 -3.00 8.02
CA LYS A 114 -9.64 -1.86 8.92
C LYS A 114 -8.78 -0.65 8.56
N GLY A 115 -7.56 -0.87 8.10
CA GLY A 115 -6.66 0.17 7.63
C GLY A 115 -7.23 0.89 6.41
N PHE A 116 -7.69 0.13 5.40
CA PHE A 116 -8.34 0.71 4.23
C PHE A 116 -9.61 1.51 4.61
N ASP A 117 -10.46 0.96 5.48
CA ASP A 117 -11.68 1.65 5.92
C ASP A 117 -11.37 2.98 6.61
N LYS A 118 -10.35 3.01 7.45
CA LYS A 118 -9.90 4.24 8.09
C LYS A 118 -9.40 5.25 7.07
N MET A 119 -8.52 4.84 6.16
CA MET A 119 -7.99 5.72 5.11
C MET A 119 -9.10 6.25 4.18
N TYR A 120 -10.08 5.41 3.84
CA TYR A 120 -11.22 5.82 3.04
C TYR A 120 -12.10 6.86 3.76
N LYS A 121 -12.41 6.62 5.05
CA LYS A 121 -13.15 7.56 5.91
C LYS A 121 -12.42 8.90 6.09
N ASP A 122 -11.11 8.86 6.21
CA ASP A 122 -10.25 10.05 6.33
C ASP A 122 -10.06 10.78 4.99
N ASN A 123 -10.72 10.32 3.93
CA ASN A 123 -10.61 10.86 2.58
C ASN A 123 -9.20 10.85 1.99
N PHE A 124 -8.37 9.89 2.39
CA PHE A 124 -7.01 9.74 1.85
C PHE A 124 -7.00 9.58 0.32
N PHE A 125 -7.99 8.88 -0.24
CA PHE A 125 -8.14 8.68 -1.68
C PHE A 125 -8.84 9.81 -2.41
N GLY A 126 -9.19 10.91 -1.72
CA GLY A 126 -9.87 12.06 -2.32
C GLY A 126 -11.25 11.76 -2.91
N THR A 127 -11.96 10.78 -2.35
CA THR A 127 -13.25 10.28 -2.87
C THR A 127 -14.47 10.98 -2.29
N LYS A 128 -14.31 11.74 -1.19
CA LYS A 128 -15.43 12.39 -0.49
C LYS A 128 -16.14 13.40 -1.41
N GLY A 129 -17.44 13.21 -1.57
CA GLY A 129 -18.28 14.09 -2.41
C GLY A 129 -18.11 13.87 -3.92
N LYS A 130 -17.41 12.83 -4.34
CA LYS A 130 -17.23 12.49 -5.75
C LYS A 130 -17.95 11.19 -6.11
N ASP A 131 -18.46 11.13 -7.33
CA ASP A 131 -18.98 9.89 -7.88
C ASP A 131 -17.80 9.04 -8.40
N ILE A 132 -17.45 8.00 -7.65
CA ILE A 132 -16.35 7.08 -7.98
C ILE A 132 -16.62 6.29 -9.27
N MET A 133 -17.86 6.24 -9.77
CA MET A 133 -18.19 5.61 -11.05
C MET A 133 -17.65 6.38 -12.24
N THR A 134 -17.39 7.68 -12.09
CA THR A 134 -16.82 8.54 -13.14
C THR A 134 -15.29 8.50 -13.20
N TYR A 135 -14.65 7.78 -12.28
CA TYR A 135 -13.19 7.69 -12.24
C TYR A 135 -12.62 6.94 -13.45
N ALA A 136 -11.36 7.23 -13.79
CA ALA A 136 -10.64 6.46 -14.79
C ALA A 136 -10.57 4.98 -14.39
N LEU A 137 -10.51 4.09 -15.38
CA LEU A 137 -10.48 2.64 -15.15
C LEU A 137 -9.41 2.22 -14.15
N ILE A 138 -8.22 2.80 -14.24
CA ILE A 138 -7.11 2.45 -13.34
C ILE A 138 -7.40 2.83 -11.89
N ASP A 139 -8.06 3.96 -11.65
CA ASP A 139 -8.44 4.40 -10.32
C ASP A 139 -9.56 3.52 -9.72
N LYS A 140 -10.53 3.11 -10.56
CA LYS A 140 -11.55 2.12 -10.17
C LYS A 140 -10.92 0.79 -9.78
N ILE A 141 -9.97 0.29 -10.58
CA ILE A 141 -9.22 -0.95 -10.30
C ILE A 141 -8.48 -0.82 -8.96
N ASN A 142 -7.75 0.27 -8.76
CA ASN A 142 -7.01 0.53 -7.53
C ASN A 142 -7.93 0.49 -6.30
N LEU A 143 -9.01 1.27 -6.31
CA LEU A 143 -9.98 1.31 -5.20
C LEU A 143 -10.68 -0.04 -4.99
N TYR A 144 -11.01 -0.75 -6.05
CA TYR A 144 -11.65 -2.08 -6.00
C TYR A 144 -10.77 -3.09 -5.25
N TYR A 145 -9.50 -3.19 -5.60
CA TYR A 145 -8.57 -4.10 -4.94
C TYR A 145 -8.23 -3.67 -3.52
N LYS A 146 -7.94 -2.40 -3.30
CA LYS A 146 -7.63 -1.86 -1.96
C LYS A 146 -8.81 -2.00 -1.00
N SER A 147 -10.05 -1.87 -1.48
CA SER A 147 -11.26 -2.12 -0.66
C SER A 147 -11.56 -3.61 -0.44
N SER A 148 -10.70 -4.51 -0.87
CA SER A 148 -10.97 -5.96 -0.86
C SER A 148 -12.30 -6.30 -1.55
N LYS A 149 -12.58 -5.63 -2.67
CA LYS A 149 -13.80 -5.77 -3.49
C LYS A 149 -15.10 -5.37 -2.79
N ARG A 150 -15.04 -4.60 -1.70
CA ARG A 150 -16.24 -4.15 -0.97
C ARG A 150 -16.92 -2.93 -1.59
N LEU A 151 -16.18 -2.13 -2.37
CA LEU A 151 -16.78 -1.06 -3.17
C LEU A 151 -17.39 -1.67 -4.43
N ASP A 152 -18.69 -1.44 -4.62
CA ASP A 152 -19.42 -1.91 -5.81
C ASP A 152 -19.17 -0.98 -6.99
N PHE A 153 -18.28 -1.42 -7.90
CA PHE A 153 -18.00 -0.69 -9.13
C PHE A 153 -18.78 -1.29 -10.30
N LYS A 154 -19.51 -0.45 -11.02
CA LYS A 154 -20.11 -0.80 -12.30
C LYS A 154 -19.12 -0.49 -13.43
N PHE A 155 -18.53 -1.53 -13.98
CA PHE A 155 -17.68 -1.40 -15.15
C PHE A 155 -18.52 -1.36 -16.43
N THR A 156 -18.22 -0.43 -17.33
CA THR A 156 -18.86 -0.34 -18.65
C THR A 156 -18.46 -1.53 -19.53
N ASN A 157 -19.22 -1.79 -20.61
CA ASN A 157 -18.88 -2.88 -21.53
C ASN A 157 -17.50 -2.70 -22.22
N LYS A 158 -17.00 -1.46 -22.33
CA LYS A 158 -15.64 -1.17 -22.83
C LYS A 158 -14.54 -1.42 -21.80
N GLU A 159 -14.89 -1.43 -20.52
CA GLU A 159 -13.98 -1.71 -19.40
C GLU A 159 -13.95 -3.18 -18.99
N LYS A 160 -14.91 -3.97 -19.47
CA LYS A 160 -14.96 -5.43 -19.30
C LYS A 160 -14.25 -6.06 -20.51
N ILE A 161 -13.11 -6.67 -20.28
CA ILE A 161 -12.40 -7.50 -21.24
C ILE A 161 -12.63 -8.95 -20.89
#